data_b24006551db36786b4c571aa26ff65db
#
_entry.id   b24006551db36786b4c571aa26ff65db
#
_cell.length_a   1.000
_cell.length_b   1.000
_cell.length_c   1.000
_cell.angle_alpha   90.00
_cell.angle_beta   90.00
_cell.angle_gamma   90.00
#
_symmetry.space_group_name_H-M   'P 1'
#
loop_
_entity.id
_entity.type
_entity.pdbx_description
1 polymer ?
#
loop_
_entity_poly.entity_id
_entity_poly.type
_entity_poly.pdbx_seq_one_letter_code
_entity_poly.pdbx_strand_id
1 'polypeptide(L)'
;MLDVRNLSSGYGGIDIIKDISFSAGRGEILAIIGPNGCGKTTLLKTLARLLPYRGVITLEGREISGLSRKRLAQKVALLAQTAGIYFPYTVYDTAALGRFAYSSSVLKSLSAEDKEIIRGILEKLELWDIKDSLINELSGGQLQRVFLARTMVQNPDLILLDEPTNHLDLKHQIELLEYLSVWAKENDRTVIAVLHDLNMARRFAGRAFLLSRGVLVSSGMCDSVLSGEILIETYGLDIKAFMVESLGKWRE
;
A
#
# COMPACT_ATOMS: atom_id res chain seq x y z
N MET A 1 -13.63 -9.59 1.71
CA MET A 1 -13.34 -8.33 2.42
C MET A 1 -13.52 -7.13 1.50
N LEU A 2 -12.72 -6.97 0.45
CA LEU A 2 -12.89 -5.97 -0.62
C LEU A 2 -13.43 -6.64 -1.89
N ASP A 3 -14.45 -6.07 -2.51
CA ASP A 3 -14.97 -6.49 -3.83
C ASP A 3 -15.10 -5.25 -4.71
N VAL A 4 -14.57 -5.33 -5.92
CA VAL A 4 -14.50 -4.24 -6.90
C VAL A 4 -15.09 -4.74 -8.21
N ARG A 5 -16.05 -4.00 -8.78
CA ARG A 5 -16.76 -4.36 -10.02
C ARG A 5 -16.81 -3.21 -11.00
N ASN A 6 -16.37 -3.47 -12.23
CA ASN A 6 -16.41 -2.56 -13.37
C ASN A 6 -15.88 -1.15 -13.05
N LEU A 7 -14.77 -1.10 -12.26
CA LEU A 7 -14.20 0.13 -11.77
C LEU A 7 -13.50 0.89 -12.89
N SER A 8 -13.93 2.13 -13.13
CA SER A 8 -13.26 3.07 -14.04
C SER A 8 -13.04 4.40 -13.33
N SER A 9 -11.87 4.99 -13.50
CA SER A 9 -11.49 6.24 -12.82
C SER A 9 -10.31 6.92 -13.52
N GLY A 10 -10.13 8.21 -13.26
CA GLY A 10 -9.03 8.99 -13.81
C GLY A 10 -9.09 10.46 -13.41
N TYR A 11 -8.54 11.31 -14.25
CA TYR A 11 -8.40 12.75 -13.98
C TYR A 11 -8.99 13.55 -15.14
N GLY A 12 -9.65 14.67 -14.80
CA GLY A 12 -10.17 15.60 -15.80
C GLY A 12 -11.13 14.99 -16.83
N GLY A 13 -11.88 13.93 -16.43
CA GLY A 13 -12.81 13.23 -17.33
C GLY A 13 -12.16 12.17 -18.22
N ILE A 14 -10.83 11.95 -18.12
CA ILE A 14 -10.10 10.92 -18.85
C ILE A 14 -9.90 9.72 -17.96
N ASP A 15 -10.40 8.54 -18.37
CA ASP A 15 -10.20 7.30 -17.65
C ASP A 15 -8.76 6.79 -17.80
N ILE A 16 -8.06 6.69 -16.68
CA ILE A 16 -6.73 6.08 -16.58
C ILE A 16 -6.86 4.58 -16.29
N ILE A 17 -7.82 4.20 -15.44
CA ILE A 17 -8.18 2.80 -15.21
C ILE A 17 -9.57 2.53 -15.75
N LYS A 18 -9.77 1.34 -16.35
CA LYS A 18 -10.97 1.01 -17.13
C LYS A 18 -11.42 -0.40 -16.81
N ASP A 19 -12.69 -0.51 -16.41
CA ASP A 19 -13.38 -1.78 -16.22
C ASP A 19 -12.65 -2.83 -15.38
N ILE A 20 -12.04 -2.37 -14.26
CA ILE A 20 -11.29 -3.25 -13.37
C ILE A 20 -12.26 -3.93 -12.41
N SER A 21 -12.19 -5.28 -12.36
CA SER A 21 -12.98 -6.09 -11.42
C SER A 21 -12.07 -7.09 -10.72
N PHE A 22 -12.15 -7.14 -9.37
CA PHE A 22 -11.39 -8.07 -8.55
C PHE A 22 -11.93 -8.14 -7.13
N SER A 23 -11.45 -9.12 -6.37
CA SER A 23 -11.69 -9.21 -4.93
C SER A 23 -10.40 -9.43 -4.16
N ALA A 24 -10.35 -8.95 -2.92
CA ALA A 24 -9.27 -9.23 -1.98
C ALA A 24 -9.85 -9.75 -0.66
N GLY A 25 -9.26 -10.82 -0.15
CA GLY A 25 -9.64 -11.48 1.10
C GLY A 25 -9.06 -10.80 2.33
N ARG A 26 -9.35 -11.38 3.49
CA ARG A 26 -8.73 -11.00 4.76
C ARG A 26 -7.42 -11.77 4.95
N GLY A 27 -6.50 -11.20 5.72
CA GLY A 27 -5.23 -11.83 6.05
C GLY A 27 -4.27 -11.99 4.87
N GLU A 28 -4.52 -11.32 3.72
CA GLU A 28 -3.68 -11.47 2.53
C GLU A 28 -2.92 -10.18 2.16
N ILE A 29 -1.75 -10.37 1.55
CA ILE A 29 -1.06 -9.35 0.78
C ILE A 29 -1.30 -9.63 -0.71
N LEU A 30 -1.78 -8.60 -1.40
CA LEU A 30 -2.01 -8.57 -2.83
C LEU A 30 -1.07 -7.56 -3.47
N ALA A 31 -0.23 -8.02 -4.41
CA ALA A 31 0.67 -7.14 -5.15
C ALA A 31 0.00 -6.60 -6.41
N ILE A 32 0.11 -5.30 -6.65
CA ILE A 32 -0.17 -4.68 -7.94
C ILE A 32 1.16 -4.46 -8.66
N ILE A 33 1.32 -5.11 -9.80
CA ILE A 33 2.50 -5.02 -10.66
C ILE A 33 2.12 -4.47 -12.05
N GLY A 34 3.10 -3.98 -12.78
CA GLY A 34 2.90 -3.45 -14.14
C GLY A 34 3.85 -2.30 -14.45
N PRO A 35 4.00 -1.93 -15.73
CA PRO A 35 4.88 -0.85 -16.17
C PRO A 35 4.54 0.50 -15.53
N ASN A 36 5.48 1.44 -15.57
CA ASN A 36 5.25 2.80 -15.13
C ASN A 36 4.14 3.46 -15.97
N GLY A 37 3.28 4.26 -15.33
CA GLY A 37 2.17 4.93 -16.00
C GLY A 37 0.96 4.05 -16.33
N CYS A 38 0.94 2.76 -15.99
CA CYS A 38 -0.19 1.88 -16.32
C CYS A 38 -1.44 2.07 -15.42
N GLY A 39 -1.40 2.95 -14.40
CA GLY A 39 -2.55 3.28 -13.57
C GLY A 39 -2.53 2.73 -12.14
N LYS A 40 -1.42 2.16 -11.64
CA LYS A 40 -1.31 1.56 -10.29
C LYS A 40 -1.68 2.55 -9.17
N THR A 41 -1.05 3.72 -9.14
CA THR A 41 -1.35 4.81 -8.19
C THR A 41 -2.80 5.29 -8.31
N THR A 42 -3.31 5.38 -9.55
CA THR A 42 -4.71 5.78 -9.79
C THR A 42 -5.66 4.76 -9.19
N LEU A 43 -5.40 3.46 -9.35
CA LEU A 43 -6.19 2.40 -8.72
C LEU A 43 -6.21 2.54 -7.20
N LEU A 44 -5.04 2.69 -6.55
CA LEU A 44 -4.96 2.86 -5.10
C LEU A 44 -5.72 4.11 -4.62
N LYS A 45 -5.54 5.25 -5.30
CA LYS A 45 -6.26 6.49 -4.97
C LYS A 45 -7.77 6.35 -5.13
N THR A 46 -8.21 5.58 -6.13
CA THR A 46 -9.63 5.30 -6.36
C THR A 46 -10.22 4.41 -5.27
N LEU A 47 -9.50 3.35 -4.86
CA LEU A 47 -9.90 2.49 -3.74
C LEU A 47 -9.99 3.25 -2.42
N ALA A 48 -9.12 4.26 -2.21
CA ALA A 48 -9.19 5.18 -1.08
C ALA A 48 -10.29 6.27 -1.23
N ARG A 49 -11.05 6.26 -2.32
CA ARG A 49 -12.06 7.27 -2.66
C ARG A 49 -11.51 8.71 -2.67
N LEU A 50 -10.27 8.85 -3.15
CA LEU A 50 -9.63 10.14 -3.39
C LEU A 50 -9.87 10.66 -4.81
N LEU A 51 -10.33 9.78 -5.72
CA LEU A 51 -10.71 10.11 -7.09
C LEU A 51 -12.19 9.75 -7.33
N PRO A 52 -12.88 10.50 -8.20
CA PRO A 52 -14.20 10.10 -8.67
C PRO A 52 -14.09 8.81 -9.50
N TYR A 53 -15.10 7.95 -9.40
CA TYR A 53 -15.10 6.68 -10.11
C TYR A 53 -16.51 6.28 -10.57
N ARG A 54 -16.56 5.34 -11.51
CA ARG A 54 -17.73 4.56 -11.91
C ARG A 54 -17.48 3.10 -11.56
N GLY A 55 -18.54 2.34 -11.40
CA GLY A 55 -18.49 0.97 -10.90
C GLY A 55 -18.83 0.89 -9.41
N VAL A 56 -18.56 -0.24 -8.81
CA VAL A 56 -18.90 -0.52 -7.41
C VAL A 56 -17.68 -0.96 -6.64
N ILE A 57 -17.47 -0.38 -5.47
CA ILE A 57 -16.43 -0.81 -4.51
C ILE A 57 -17.14 -1.11 -3.19
N THR A 58 -17.08 -2.35 -2.74
CA THR A 58 -17.62 -2.75 -1.43
C THR A 58 -16.49 -3.17 -0.49
N LEU A 59 -16.58 -2.73 0.74
CA LEU A 59 -15.69 -3.11 1.83
C LEU A 59 -16.55 -3.71 2.95
N GLU A 60 -16.25 -4.94 3.36
CA GLU A 60 -17.05 -5.66 4.36
C GLU A 60 -18.55 -5.74 3.97
N GLY A 61 -18.83 -5.95 2.69
CA GLY A 61 -20.20 -6.02 2.16
C GLY A 61 -20.94 -4.69 2.11
N ARG A 62 -20.27 -3.56 2.42
CA ARG A 62 -20.87 -2.21 2.35
C ARG A 62 -20.20 -1.40 1.25
N GLU A 63 -21.01 -0.75 0.44
CA GLU A 63 -20.49 0.14 -0.60
C GLU A 63 -19.81 1.36 0.02
N ILE A 64 -18.58 1.65 -0.41
CA ILE A 64 -17.78 2.75 0.16
C ILE A 64 -18.33 4.13 -0.20
N SER A 65 -19.09 4.25 -1.29
CA SER A 65 -19.73 5.52 -1.71
C SER A 65 -20.68 6.06 -0.64
N GLY A 66 -21.39 5.18 0.08
CA GLY A 66 -22.30 5.51 1.17
C GLY A 66 -21.65 5.80 2.52
N LEU A 67 -20.33 5.57 2.67
CA LEU A 67 -19.63 5.85 3.91
C LEU A 67 -19.26 7.33 4.02
N SER A 68 -19.37 7.91 5.22
CA SER A 68 -18.77 9.22 5.48
C SER A 68 -17.24 9.14 5.33
N ARG A 69 -16.58 10.26 5.00
CA ARG A 69 -15.11 10.31 4.89
C ARG A 69 -14.42 9.83 6.16
N LYS A 70 -14.94 10.19 7.31
CA LYS A 70 -14.42 9.76 8.61
C LYS A 70 -14.52 8.24 8.80
N ARG A 71 -15.67 7.64 8.47
CA ARG A 71 -15.87 6.19 8.54
C ARG A 71 -14.96 5.45 7.58
N LEU A 72 -14.81 5.95 6.35
CA LEU A 72 -13.89 5.36 5.39
C LEU A 72 -12.44 5.44 5.87
N ALA A 73 -12.01 6.60 6.41
CA ALA A 73 -10.67 6.78 6.98
C ALA A 73 -10.39 5.90 8.21
N GLN A 74 -11.39 5.37 8.91
CA GLN A 74 -11.21 4.37 9.95
C GLN A 74 -10.98 2.96 9.39
N LYS A 75 -11.33 2.73 8.13
CA LYS A 75 -11.32 1.40 7.50
C LYS A 75 -10.24 1.24 6.43
N VAL A 76 -9.89 2.32 5.77
CA VAL A 76 -8.93 2.32 4.66
C VAL A 76 -7.84 3.34 4.94
N ALA A 77 -6.60 2.89 4.92
CA ALA A 77 -5.42 3.76 4.99
C ALA A 77 -4.65 3.69 3.67
N LEU A 78 -4.13 4.82 3.23
CA LEU A 78 -3.29 4.93 2.04
C LEU A 78 -1.93 5.53 2.40
N LEU A 79 -0.87 4.78 2.15
CA LEU A 79 0.49 5.30 2.02
C LEU A 79 0.68 5.71 0.56
N ALA A 80 0.53 6.99 0.27
CA ALA A 80 0.82 7.53 -1.04
C ALA A 80 2.31 7.79 -1.22
N GLN A 81 2.78 7.73 -2.46
CA GLN A 81 4.13 8.17 -2.82
C GLN A 81 4.35 9.60 -2.31
N THR A 82 5.42 9.82 -1.56
CA THR A 82 5.58 11.02 -0.73
C THR A 82 5.65 12.30 -1.55
N ALA A 83 4.70 13.18 -1.31
CA ALA A 83 4.84 14.60 -1.64
C ALA A 83 5.71 15.29 -0.57
N GLY A 84 6.37 16.38 -0.93
CA GLY A 84 7.31 17.10 -0.05
C GLY A 84 6.78 17.37 1.37
N ILE A 85 7.71 17.45 2.31
CA ILE A 85 7.43 17.78 3.71
C ILE A 85 7.20 19.29 3.79
N TYR A 86 5.98 19.67 4.17
CA TYR A 86 5.61 21.09 4.29
C TYR A 86 5.72 21.63 5.72
N PHE A 87 5.74 20.75 6.74
CA PHE A 87 5.75 21.14 8.14
C PHE A 87 6.77 20.34 8.95
N PRO A 88 7.52 20.97 9.87
CA PRO A 88 8.51 20.32 10.71
C PRO A 88 7.84 19.64 11.92
N TYR A 89 7.03 18.60 11.65
CA TYR A 89 6.49 17.75 12.70
C TYR A 89 7.56 16.78 13.23
N THR A 90 7.42 16.37 14.49
CA THR A 90 8.20 15.25 15.02
C THR A 90 7.76 13.91 14.41
N VAL A 91 8.58 12.88 14.56
CA VAL A 91 8.21 11.50 14.22
C VAL A 91 6.93 11.11 14.95
N TYR A 92 6.86 11.40 16.26
CA TYR A 92 5.68 11.10 17.08
C TYR A 92 4.43 11.82 16.57
N ASP A 93 4.51 13.12 16.35
CA ASP A 93 3.37 13.92 15.87
C ASP A 93 2.88 13.41 14.51
N THR A 94 3.82 13.08 13.62
CA THR A 94 3.47 12.55 12.28
C THR A 94 2.74 11.21 12.39
N ALA A 95 3.20 10.30 13.23
CA ALA A 95 2.52 9.03 13.47
C ALA A 95 1.15 9.25 14.11
N ALA A 96 1.05 10.20 15.05
CA ALA A 96 -0.19 10.54 15.76
C ALA A 96 -1.30 11.05 14.84
N LEU A 97 -0.97 11.65 13.68
CA LEU A 97 -1.95 12.03 12.66
C LEU A 97 -2.80 10.84 12.19
N GLY A 98 -2.28 9.60 12.26
CA GLY A 98 -3.06 8.40 11.96
C GLY A 98 -4.28 8.21 12.85
N ARG A 99 -4.29 8.78 14.07
CA ARG A 99 -5.45 8.71 14.99
C ARG A 99 -6.51 9.78 14.75
N PHE A 100 -6.26 10.71 13.83
CA PHE A 100 -7.19 11.82 13.55
C PHE A 100 -8.59 11.34 13.15
N ALA A 101 -8.70 10.21 12.43
CA ALA A 101 -9.98 9.64 12.04
C ALA A 101 -10.84 9.20 13.24
N TYR A 102 -10.25 9.00 14.42
CA TYR A 102 -10.95 8.57 15.63
C TYR A 102 -11.30 9.74 16.56
N SER A 103 -10.65 10.89 16.40
CA SER A 103 -10.92 12.07 17.22
C SER A 103 -12.33 12.61 16.94
N SER A 104 -13.03 13.00 18.01
CA SER A 104 -14.33 13.70 17.93
C SER A 104 -14.16 15.20 17.68
N SER A 105 -12.98 15.76 17.93
CA SER A 105 -12.64 17.18 17.73
C SER A 105 -11.15 17.34 17.41
N VAL A 106 -10.83 18.33 16.62
CA VAL A 106 -9.42 18.70 16.26
C VAL A 106 -8.59 19.08 17.49
N LEU A 107 -9.26 19.56 18.55
CA LEU A 107 -8.63 20.04 19.80
C LEU A 107 -8.55 18.96 20.89
N LYS A 108 -9.04 17.73 20.64
CA LYS A 108 -9.02 16.70 21.66
C LYS A 108 -7.64 16.04 21.75
N SER A 109 -7.11 15.97 22.96
CA SER A 109 -5.87 15.24 23.24
C SER A 109 -6.04 13.74 22.93
N LEU A 110 -4.93 13.08 22.54
CA LEU A 110 -4.87 11.64 22.35
C LEU A 110 -5.26 10.91 23.64
N SER A 111 -6.07 9.85 23.50
CA SER A 111 -6.39 8.97 24.62
C SER A 111 -5.15 8.17 25.06
N ALA A 112 -5.21 7.55 26.25
CA ALA A 112 -4.14 6.65 26.69
C ALA A 112 -3.96 5.47 25.74
N GLU A 113 -5.07 4.92 25.21
CA GLU A 113 -5.06 3.86 24.20
C GLU A 113 -4.40 4.31 22.90
N ASP A 114 -4.70 5.53 22.39
CA ASP A 114 -4.04 6.06 21.19
C ASP A 114 -2.53 6.18 21.38
N LYS A 115 -2.09 6.64 22.55
CA LYS A 115 -0.65 6.79 22.86
C LYS A 115 0.05 5.43 22.87
N GLU A 116 -0.59 4.40 23.41
CA GLU A 116 -0.04 3.06 23.44
C GLU A 116 0.04 2.43 22.05
N ILE A 117 -0.98 2.62 21.21
CA ILE A 117 -0.95 2.20 19.81
C ILE A 117 0.21 2.88 19.06
N ILE A 118 0.36 4.20 19.21
CA ILE A 118 1.44 4.97 18.57
C ILE A 118 2.79 4.43 19.02
N ARG A 119 2.98 4.26 20.33
CA ARG A 119 4.22 3.73 20.91
C ARG A 119 4.56 2.37 20.33
N GLY A 120 3.64 1.42 20.39
CA GLY A 120 3.86 0.06 19.92
C GLY A 120 4.21 -0.02 18.43
N ILE A 121 3.63 0.84 17.59
CA ILE A 121 3.97 0.90 16.15
C ILE A 121 5.34 1.55 15.94
N LEU A 122 5.67 2.63 16.66
CA LEU A 122 6.98 3.27 16.56
C LEU A 122 8.11 2.36 17.03
N GLU A 123 7.91 1.59 18.12
CA GLU A 123 8.87 0.58 18.59
C GLU A 123 9.10 -0.51 17.53
N LYS A 124 8.03 -1.07 16.96
CA LYS A 124 8.09 -2.11 15.91
C LYS A 124 8.79 -1.66 14.62
N LEU A 125 8.71 -0.38 14.30
CA LEU A 125 9.35 0.21 13.12
C LEU A 125 10.71 0.85 13.43
N GLU A 126 11.27 0.62 14.63
CA GLU A 126 12.55 1.17 15.09
C GLU A 126 12.63 2.71 15.00
N LEU A 127 11.54 3.36 15.37
CA LEU A 127 11.40 4.83 15.33
C LEU A 127 11.26 5.46 16.71
N TRP A 128 11.10 4.64 17.78
CA TRP A 128 10.81 5.16 19.11
C TRP A 128 11.93 6.02 19.66
N ASP A 129 13.20 5.63 19.46
CA ASP A 129 14.36 6.36 19.98
C ASP A 129 14.54 7.73 19.31
N ILE A 130 13.98 7.91 18.12
CA ILE A 130 14.02 9.17 17.36
C ILE A 130 12.64 9.86 17.30
N LYS A 131 11.71 9.49 18.20
CA LYS A 131 10.32 10.00 18.17
C LYS A 131 10.20 11.52 18.26
N ASP A 132 11.16 12.18 18.88
CA ASP A 132 11.20 13.64 19.07
C ASP A 132 11.98 14.35 17.95
N SER A 133 12.64 13.63 17.04
CA SER A 133 13.34 14.20 15.88
C SER A 133 12.35 14.77 14.87
N LEU A 134 12.74 15.82 14.17
CA LEU A 134 11.93 16.41 13.11
C LEU A 134 12.00 15.55 11.83
N ILE A 135 10.88 15.38 11.15
CA ILE A 135 10.81 14.52 9.96
C ILE A 135 11.62 15.05 8.77
N ASN A 136 11.94 16.34 8.73
CA ASN A 136 12.79 16.94 7.70
C ASN A 136 14.30 16.70 7.94
N GLU A 137 14.68 16.16 9.09
CA GLU A 137 16.07 15.81 9.43
C GLU A 137 16.38 14.32 9.19
N LEU A 138 15.35 13.53 8.81
CA LEU A 138 15.45 12.10 8.66
C LEU A 138 16.02 11.68 7.30
N SER A 139 16.69 10.51 7.27
CA SER A 139 17.01 9.86 6.01
C SER A 139 15.73 9.46 5.26
N GLY A 140 15.82 9.25 3.92
CA GLY A 140 14.67 8.81 3.13
C GLY A 140 14.01 7.54 3.65
N GLY A 141 14.83 6.56 4.10
CA GLY A 141 14.32 5.32 4.67
C GLY A 141 13.62 5.50 6.02
N GLN A 142 14.17 6.34 6.92
CA GLN A 142 13.51 6.68 8.17
C GLN A 142 12.18 7.38 7.92
N LEU A 143 12.16 8.35 7.02
CA LEU A 143 10.96 9.08 6.63
C LEU A 143 9.87 8.16 6.07
N GLN A 144 10.25 7.21 5.22
CA GLN A 144 9.33 6.20 4.68
C GLN A 144 8.71 5.34 5.80
N ARG A 145 9.51 4.92 6.77
CA ARG A 145 9.02 4.19 7.95
C ARG A 145 8.08 5.04 8.81
N VAL A 146 8.33 6.34 8.96
CA VAL A 146 7.42 7.26 9.68
C VAL A 146 6.07 7.37 9.00
N PHE A 147 6.02 7.49 7.68
CA PHE A 147 4.74 7.53 6.96
C PHE A 147 4.01 6.19 6.99
N LEU A 148 4.75 5.09 6.99
CA LEU A 148 4.15 3.77 7.24
C LEU A 148 3.58 3.70 8.67
N ALA A 149 4.33 4.16 9.69
CA ALA A 149 3.85 4.21 11.07
C ALA A 149 2.51 4.97 11.16
N ARG A 150 2.43 6.15 10.56
CA ARG A 150 1.18 6.93 10.48
C ARG A 150 0.03 6.11 9.87
N THR A 151 0.31 5.38 8.79
CA THR A 151 -0.68 4.55 8.10
C THR A 151 -1.14 3.38 8.99
N MET A 152 -0.23 2.75 9.73
CA MET A 152 -0.53 1.61 10.60
C MET A 152 -1.20 2.03 11.92
N VAL A 153 -0.80 3.16 12.49
CA VAL A 153 -1.44 3.76 13.70
C VAL A 153 -2.92 4.04 13.46
N GLN A 154 -3.33 4.28 12.23
CA GLN A 154 -4.74 4.38 11.85
C GLN A 154 -5.53 3.09 12.11
N ASN A 155 -4.87 1.93 12.27
CA ASN A 155 -5.46 0.60 12.50
C ASN A 155 -6.60 0.25 11.53
N PRO A 156 -6.36 0.32 10.21
CA PRO A 156 -7.41 0.12 9.21
C PRO A 156 -7.71 -1.35 8.94
N ASP A 157 -8.85 -1.64 8.29
CA ASP A 157 -9.17 -2.98 7.77
C ASP A 157 -8.41 -3.27 6.47
N LEU A 158 -8.12 -2.22 5.68
CA LEU A 158 -7.42 -2.28 4.39
C LEU A 158 -6.29 -1.25 4.36
N ILE A 159 -5.06 -1.70 4.14
CA ILE A 159 -3.92 -0.83 3.84
C ILE A 159 -3.63 -0.84 2.34
N LEU A 160 -3.52 0.33 1.76
CA LEU A 160 -3.10 0.58 0.39
C LEU A 160 -1.70 1.20 0.41
N LEU A 161 -0.74 0.58 -0.24
CA LEU A 161 0.66 1.00 -0.23
C LEU A 161 1.14 1.30 -1.66
N ASP A 162 1.48 2.55 -1.91
CA ASP A 162 2.04 2.98 -3.20
C ASP A 162 3.56 3.01 -3.12
N GLU A 163 4.21 1.94 -3.61
CA GLU A 163 5.66 1.78 -3.64
C GLU A 163 6.32 1.88 -2.24
N PRO A 164 5.88 1.09 -1.26
CA PRO A 164 6.32 1.24 0.14
C PRO A 164 7.81 0.94 0.35
N THR A 165 8.46 0.25 -0.58
CA THR A 165 9.87 -0.16 -0.51
C THR A 165 10.83 0.82 -1.15
N ASN A 166 10.33 1.89 -1.77
CA ASN A 166 11.19 2.89 -2.39
C ASN A 166 12.05 3.60 -1.33
N HIS A 167 13.28 3.95 -1.71
CA HIS A 167 14.28 4.59 -0.85
C HIS A 167 14.75 3.77 0.35
N LEU A 168 14.36 2.50 0.45
CA LEU A 168 14.86 1.54 1.43
C LEU A 168 15.97 0.68 0.82
N ASP A 169 17.00 0.38 1.60
CA ASP A 169 17.95 -0.68 1.24
C ASP A 169 17.29 -2.06 1.34
N LEU A 170 17.94 -3.07 0.78
CA LEU A 170 17.39 -4.42 0.67
C LEU A 170 16.98 -5.01 2.03
N LYS A 171 17.78 -4.78 3.08
CA LYS A 171 17.48 -5.26 4.43
C LYS A 171 16.14 -4.69 4.91
N HIS A 172 16.00 -3.38 4.86
CA HIS A 172 14.78 -2.71 5.34
C HIS A 172 13.55 -2.99 4.45
N GLN A 173 13.74 -3.24 3.14
CA GLN A 173 12.65 -3.70 2.27
C GLN A 173 12.09 -5.06 2.73
N ILE A 174 12.99 -6.01 3.03
CA ILE A 174 12.61 -7.35 3.50
C ILE A 174 11.89 -7.25 4.85
N GLU A 175 12.49 -6.58 5.82
CA GLU A 175 11.91 -6.41 7.17
C GLU A 175 10.53 -5.77 7.13
N LEU A 176 10.35 -4.75 6.29
CA LEU A 176 9.07 -4.09 6.08
C LEU A 176 7.99 -5.05 5.55
N LEU A 177 8.31 -5.80 4.49
CA LEU A 177 7.35 -6.71 3.87
C LEU A 177 7.06 -7.93 4.76
N GLU A 178 8.04 -8.43 5.51
CA GLU A 178 7.85 -9.46 6.55
C GLU A 178 6.91 -8.95 7.64
N TYR A 179 7.16 -7.75 8.16
CA TYR A 179 6.29 -7.15 9.15
C TYR A 179 4.85 -6.99 8.65
N LEU A 180 4.66 -6.48 7.43
CA LEU A 180 3.32 -6.34 6.82
C LEU A 180 2.63 -7.70 6.63
N SER A 181 3.40 -8.76 6.28
CA SER A 181 2.86 -10.11 6.12
C SER A 181 2.35 -10.68 7.44
N VAL A 182 3.14 -10.54 8.50
CA VAL A 182 2.74 -10.98 9.84
C VAL A 182 1.54 -10.16 10.32
N TRP A 183 1.61 -8.84 10.20
CA TRP A 183 0.55 -7.94 10.62
C TRP A 183 -0.79 -8.23 9.92
N ALA A 184 -0.77 -8.47 8.60
CA ALA A 184 -1.97 -8.78 7.83
C ALA A 184 -2.63 -10.07 8.34
N LYS A 185 -1.84 -11.13 8.56
CA LYS A 185 -2.33 -12.44 9.01
C LYS A 185 -2.84 -12.40 10.44
N GLU A 186 -2.04 -11.86 11.38
CA GLU A 186 -2.38 -11.85 12.80
C GLU A 186 -3.60 -10.98 13.12
N ASN A 187 -3.81 -9.91 12.37
CA ASN A 187 -4.91 -8.98 12.60
C ASN A 187 -6.09 -9.18 11.63
N ASP A 188 -6.05 -10.23 10.79
CA ASP A 188 -7.09 -10.51 9.79
C ASP A 188 -7.37 -9.29 8.89
N ARG A 189 -6.28 -8.61 8.45
CA ARG A 189 -6.29 -7.38 7.66
C ARG A 189 -5.83 -7.64 6.23
N THR A 190 -6.18 -6.75 5.32
CA THR A 190 -5.78 -6.84 3.92
C THR A 190 -4.77 -5.77 3.58
N VAL A 191 -3.73 -6.14 2.85
CA VAL A 191 -2.73 -5.22 2.30
C VAL A 191 -2.78 -5.30 0.78
N ILE A 192 -2.90 -4.17 0.10
CA ILE A 192 -2.73 -4.05 -1.35
C ILE A 192 -1.53 -3.14 -1.58
N ALA A 193 -0.46 -3.68 -2.16
CA ALA A 193 0.79 -2.96 -2.34
C ALA A 193 1.20 -2.90 -3.81
N VAL A 194 1.56 -1.72 -4.30
CA VAL A 194 2.29 -1.57 -5.56
C VAL A 194 3.74 -1.95 -5.31
N LEU A 195 4.23 -2.99 -5.98
CA LEU A 195 5.59 -3.46 -5.89
C LEU A 195 6.26 -3.46 -7.27
N HIS A 196 7.47 -2.87 -7.35
CA HIS A 196 8.26 -2.86 -8.58
C HIS A 196 9.18 -4.08 -8.69
N ASP A 197 9.71 -4.54 -7.55
CA ASP A 197 10.54 -5.74 -7.52
C ASP A 197 9.65 -6.99 -7.56
N LEU A 198 9.73 -7.72 -8.65
CA LEU A 198 8.93 -8.93 -8.88
C LEU A 198 9.35 -10.08 -7.95
N ASN A 199 10.61 -10.13 -7.48
CA ASN A 199 11.04 -11.13 -6.50
C ASN A 199 10.41 -10.84 -5.14
N MET A 200 10.33 -9.56 -4.75
CA MET A 200 9.62 -9.15 -3.54
C MET A 200 8.12 -9.45 -3.64
N ALA A 201 7.50 -9.13 -4.77
CA ALA A 201 6.10 -9.48 -5.02
C ALA A 201 5.87 -11.00 -4.89
N ARG A 202 6.73 -11.81 -5.53
CA ARG A 202 6.66 -13.27 -5.49
C ARG A 202 6.84 -13.86 -4.09
N ARG A 203 7.74 -13.27 -3.30
CA ARG A 203 8.09 -13.76 -1.95
C ARG A 203 7.01 -13.43 -0.92
N PHE A 204 6.43 -12.23 -0.98
CA PHE A 204 5.60 -11.71 0.09
C PHE A 204 4.11 -11.62 -0.23
N ALA A 205 3.73 -11.56 -1.51
CA ALA A 205 2.33 -11.52 -1.91
C ALA A 205 1.82 -12.91 -2.30
N GLY A 206 0.69 -13.31 -1.73
CA GLY A 206 0.02 -14.56 -2.12
C GLY A 206 -0.62 -14.47 -3.51
N ARG A 207 -1.13 -13.28 -3.85
CA ARG A 207 -1.77 -12.98 -5.14
C ARG A 207 -1.17 -11.73 -5.76
N ALA A 208 -1.22 -11.67 -7.10
CA ALA A 208 -0.80 -10.51 -7.85
C ALA A 208 -1.84 -10.09 -8.90
N PHE A 209 -1.84 -8.80 -9.20
CA PHE A 209 -2.56 -8.17 -10.30
C PHE A 209 -1.58 -7.53 -11.24
N LEU A 210 -1.61 -7.95 -12.50
CA LEU A 210 -0.82 -7.34 -13.57
C LEU A 210 -1.69 -6.29 -14.27
N LEU A 211 -1.29 -5.03 -14.12
CA LEU A 211 -1.94 -3.88 -14.75
C LEU A 211 -1.15 -3.47 -16.00
N SER A 212 -1.86 -3.25 -17.10
CA SER A 212 -1.30 -2.71 -18.33
C SER A 212 -2.28 -1.73 -18.97
N ARG A 213 -1.82 -0.53 -19.33
CA ARG A 213 -2.62 0.50 -20.02
C ARG A 213 -3.99 0.77 -19.40
N GLY A 214 -4.06 0.72 -18.08
CA GLY A 214 -5.27 0.98 -17.32
C GLY A 214 -6.24 -0.19 -17.18
N VAL A 215 -5.90 -1.39 -17.66
CA VAL A 215 -6.73 -2.58 -17.51
C VAL A 215 -6.01 -3.68 -16.74
N LEU A 216 -6.77 -4.53 -16.08
CA LEU A 216 -6.28 -5.72 -15.39
C LEU A 216 -6.10 -6.84 -16.42
N VAL A 217 -4.85 -7.12 -16.82
CA VAL A 217 -4.56 -8.10 -17.89
C VAL A 217 -4.34 -9.52 -17.35
N SER A 218 -3.96 -9.65 -16.07
CA SER A 218 -3.83 -10.94 -15.40
C SER A 218 -4.05 -10.79 -13.89
N SER A 219 -4.64 -11.78 -13.26
CA SER A 219 -4.86 -11.82 -11.82
C SER A 219 -4.88 -13.26 -11.32
N GLY A 220 -4.32 -13.50 -10.13
CA GLY A 220 -4.29 -14.85 -9.54
C GLY A 220 -3.17 -15.02 -8.54
N MET A 221 -2.79 -16.29 -8.30
CA MET A 221 -1.61 -16.60 -7.50
C MET A 221 -0.37 -15.91 -8.09
N CYS A 222 0.47 -15.34 -7.25
CA CYS A 222 1.60 -14.53 -7.68
C CYS A 222 2.52 -15.30 -8.66
N ASP A 223 2.82 -16.57 -8.38
CA ASP A 223 3.64 -17.41 -9.27
C ASP A 223 3.03 -17.59 -10.67
N SER A 224 1.71 -17.75 -10.76
CA SER A 224 1.02 -17.90 -12.04
C SER A 224 1.06 -16.59 -12.86
N VAL A 225 0.83 -15.46 -12.21
CA VAL A 225 0.86 -14.14 -12.87
C VAL A 225 2.27 -13.80 -13.35
N LEU A 226 3.31 -14.15 -12.56
CA LEU A 226 4.71 -13.84 -12.87
C LEU A 226 5.37 -14.83 -13.85
N SER A 227 4.75 -15.95 -14.17
CA SER A 227 5.30 -16.96 -15.10
C SER A 227 4.63 -16.97 -16.47
N GLY A 228 3.56 -16.19 -16.65
CA GLY A 228 2.77 -16.22 -17.88
C GLY A 228 3.40 -15.41 -19.04
N GLU A 229 3.07 -15.81 -20.27
CA GLU A 229 3.46 -15.07 -21.49
C GLU A 229 2.98 -13.60 -21.46
N ILE A 230 1.83 -13.35 -20.82
CA ILE A 230 1.28 -12.00 -20.66
C ILE A 230 2.20 -11.05 -19.90
N LEU A 231 3.08 -11.56 -19.04
CA LEU A 231 4.12 -10.76 -18.40
C LEU A 231 5.13 -10.26 -19.44
N ILE A 232 5.56 -11.15 -20.34
CA ILE A 232 6.50 -10.82 -21.44
C ILE A 232 5.87 -9.78 -22.37
N GLU A 233 4.62 -9.99 -22.78
CA GLU A 233 3.89 -9.04 -23.62
C GLU A 233 3.73 -7.67 -22.93
N THR A 234 3.46 -7.67 -21.63
CA THR A 234 3.24 -6.44 -20.87
C THR A 234 4.50 -5.61 -20.71
N TYR A 235 5.65 -6.24 -20.46
CA TYR A 235 6.93 -5.56 -20.24
C TYR A 235 7.80 -5.49 -21.50
N GLY A 236 7.47 -6.22 -22.57
CA GLY A 236 8.26 -6.29 -23.79
C GLY A 236 9.62 -7.01 -23.62
N LEU A 237 9.78 -7.79 -22.54
CA LEU A 237 11.00 -8.47 -22.16
C LEU A 237 10.68 -9.76 -21.40
N ASP A 238 11.40 -10.84 -21.66
CA ASP A 238 11.37 -12.03 -20.80
C ASP A 238 12.12 -11.76 -19.49
N ILE A 239 11.39 -11.16 -18.54
CA ILE A 239 11.95 -10.78 -17.24
C ILE A 239 12.40 -12.03 -16.45
N LYS A 240 11.69 -13.16 -16.58
CA LYS A 240 12.04 -14.40 -15.90
C LYS A 240 13.39 -14.92 -16.39
N ALA A 241 13.59 -15.01 -17.69
CA ALA A 241 14.86 -15.44 -18.27
C ALA A 241 16.00 -14.49 -17.83
N PHE A 242 15.78 -13.19 -17.91
CA PHE A 242 16.76 -12.18 -17.47
C PHE A 242 17.13 -12.33 -15.99
N MET A 243 16.16 -12.50 -15.10
CA MET A 243 16.42 -12.68 -13.66
C MET A 243 17.18 -13.98 -13.37
N VAL A 244 16.80 -15.09 -14.01
CA VAL A 244 17.48 -16.39 -13.80
C VAL A 244 18.92 -16.32 -14.28
N GLU A 245 19.18 -15.71 -15.44
CA GLU A 245 20.54 -15.50 -15.94
C GLU A 245 21.36 -14.61 -14.99
N SER A 246 20.79 -13.52 -14.54
CA SER A 246 21.44 -12.58 -13.61
C SER A 246 21.80 -13.26 -12.29
N LEU A 247 20.88 -14.04 -11.72
CA LEU A 247 21.12 -14.80 -10.48
C LEU A 247 22.14 -15.93 -10.67
N GLY A 248 22.22 -16.51 -11.88
CA GLY A 248 23.25 -17.51 -12.22
C GLY A 248 24.66 -17.00 -12.00
N LYS A 249 24.92 -15.71 -12.27
CA LYS A 249 26.24 -15.06 -12.08
C LYS A 249 26.66 -14.89 -10.62
N TRP A 250 25.76 -15.06 -9.65
CA TRP A 250 26.11 -15.05 -8.23
C TRP A 250 26.53 -16.41 -7.69
N ARG A 251 26.49 -17.47 -8.51
CA ARG A 251 26.86 -18.83 -8.12
C ARG A 251 28.31 -19.18 -8.49
N GLU A 252 28.99 -18.29 -9.23
CA GLU A 252 30.40 -18.36 -9.56
C GLU A 252 31.25 -17.55 -8.55
#